data_e06b80bf93aeef9e1f16ed08d2bfc482
#
_entry.id   e06b80bf93aeef9e1f16ed08d2bfc482
#
_cell.length_a   1.000
_cell.length_b   1.000
_cell.length_c   1.000
_cell.angle_alpha   90.00
_cell.angle_beta   90.00
_cell.angle_gamma   90.00
#
_symmetry.space_group_name_H-M   'P 1'
#
loop_
_entity.id
_entity.type
_entity.pdbx_description
1 polymer ?
#
loop_
_entity_poly.entity_id
_entity_poly.type
_entity_poly.pdbx_seq_one_letter_code
_entity_poly.pdbx_strand_id
1 'polypeptide(L)'
;LLGTGAFTTVTAERTVNVETTGDASAFLGLTPADRDGSGGNEYVNSPGDGTIEITLVNNDDTDGNASGLNQNAKTVFRNLVTITNNGTQDVETVNLEFITGTGNDLSETELDNVFDFTVSPSGNGNNGSQSTVDNGADVISDSYYSDDSPLGAGESINFGISIDLLDSGISELPADDSYTLQITAETANTNN
;
A
#
# COMPACT_ATOMS: atom_id res chain seq x y z
N LEU A 1 -12.18 42.16 14.65
CA LEU A 1 -12.75 40.83 14.90
C LEU A 1 -12.07 39.87 13.99
N LEU A 2 -11.09 39.11 14.50
CA LEU A 2 -10.37 38.06 13.77
C LEU A 2 -11.26 36.82 13.80
N GLY A 3 -11.78 36.40 12.66
CA GLY A 3 -12.48 35.15 12.51
C GLY A 3 -11.45 34.02 12.64
N THR A 4 -11.56 33.24 13.71
CA THR A 4 -10.90 31.96 13.81
C THR A 4 -11.56 31.05 12.79
N GLY A 5 -10.85 30.78 11.68
CA GLY A 5 -11.26 29.73 10.75
C GLY A 5 -11.29 28.42 11.52
N ALA A 6 -12.50 27.91 11.72
CA ALA A 6 -12.69 26.57 12.22
C ALA A 6 -12.14 25.62 11.14
N PHE A 7 -11.05 24.92 11.44
CA PHE A 7 -10.66 23.78 10.65
C PHE A 7 -11.74 22.71 10.85
N THR A 8 -12.58 22.57 9.86
CA THR A 8 -13.48 21.42 9.80
C THR A 8 -12.63 20.21 9.44
N THR A 9 -12.27 19.41 10.41
CA THR A 9 -11.66 18.11 10.16
C THR A 9 -12.74 17.24 9.55
N VAL A 10 -12.72 17.07 8.25
CA VAL A 10 -13.55 16.08 7.57
C VAL A 10 -12.86 14.74 7.78
N THR A 11 -13.37 13.97 8.74
CA THR A 11 -12.96 12.58 8.94
C THR A 11 -13.67 11.75 7.89
N ALA A 12 -13.01 11.47 6.78
CA ALA A 12 -13.49 10.49 5.83
C ALA A 12 -12.64 9.24 6.00
N GLU A 13 -13.26 8.16 6.43
CA GLU A 13 -12.62 6.84 6.42
C GLU A 13 -12.30 6.49 4.96
N ARG A 14 -11.07 6.08 4.70
CA ARG A 14 -10.61 5.63 3.40
C ARG A 14 -10.17 4.19 3.55
N THR A 15 -10.96 3.30 2.98
CA THR A 15 -10.66 1.88 2.92
C THR A 15 -10.12 1.54 1.53
N VAL A 16 -9.03 0.81 1.51
CA VAL A 16 -8.43 0.24 0.30
C VAL A 16 -8.62 -1.26 0.36
N ASN A 17 -9.35 -1.81 -0.60
CA ASN A 17 -9.46 -3.24 -0.78
C ASN A 17 -8.23 -3.75 -1.52
N VAL A 18 -7.61 -4.82 -1.05
CA VAL A 18 -6.45 -5.44 -1.68
C VAL A 18 -6.89 -6.70 -2.40
N GLU A 19 -6.62 -6.76 -3.70
CA GLU A 19 -6.94 -7.90 -4.55
C GLU A 19 -5.68 -8.45 -5.20
N THR A 20 -5.59 -9.78 -5.30
CA THR A 20 -4.55 -10.47 -6.07
C THR A 20 -5.14 -11.00 -7.37
N THR A 21 -4.43 -10.83 -8.46
CA THR A 21 -4.87 -11.28 -9.79
C THR A 21 -3.88 -12.25 -10.43
N GLY A 22 -4.36 -13.03 -11.38
CA GLY A 22 -3.54 -14.01 -12.07
C GLY A 22 -2.99 -15.09 -11.15
N ASP A 23 -1.77 -15.51 -11.42
CA ASP A 23 -1.08 -16.56 -10.65
C ASP A 23 -0.71 -16.09 -9.23
N ALA A 24 -0.67 -14.78 -8.99
CA ALA A 24 -0.38 -14.22 -7.67
C ALA A 24 -1.29 -14.76 -6.56
N SER A 25 -2.56 -14.95 -6.85
CA SER A 25 -3.54 -15.49 -5.89
C SER A 25 -3.23 -16.91 -5.44
N ALA A 26 -2.45 -17.67 -6.20
CA ALA A 26 -2.14 -19.07 -5.91
C ALA A 26 -0.91 -19.25 -5.01
N PHE A 27 0.04 -18.30 -5.02
CA PHE A 27 1.31 -18.47 -4.32
C PHE A 27 1.73 -17.28 -3.44
N LEU A 28 1.16 -16.09 -3.58
CA LEU A 28 1.48 -15.00 -2.67
C LEU A 28 0.65 -15.08 -1.38
N GLY A 29 1.33 -14.97 -0.26
CA GLY A 29 0.70 -14.74 1.04
C GLY A 29 0.74 -13.26 1.38
N LEU A 30 -0.39 -12.71 1.79
CA LEU A 30 -0.51 -11.33 2.26
C LEU A 30 -0.83 -11.34 3.75
N THR A 31 -0.05 -10.62 4.52
CA THR A 31 -0.28 -10.47 5.97
C THR A 31 -0.04 -9.03 6.41
N PRO A 32 -0.72 -8.54 7.45
CA PRO A 32 -0.35 -7.28 8.07
C PRO A 32 1.13 -7.28 8.47
N ALA A 33 1.86 -6.26 8.06
CA ALA A 33 3.26 -6.13 8.45
C ALA A 33 3.38 -5.75 9.93
N ASP A 34 4.37 -6.31 10.62
CA ASP A 34 4.68 -5.92 11.98
C ASP A 34 5.40 -4.55 11.98
N ARG A 35 4.70 -3.50 12.39
CA ARG A 35 5.21 -2.12 12.35
C ARG A 35 6.01 -1.73 13.59
N ASP A 36 5.68 -2.30 14.73
CA ASP A 36 6.19 -1.87 16.04
C ASP A 36 6.92 -2.98 16.80
N GLY A 37 7.02 -4.18 16.24
CA GLY A 37 7.61 -5.35 16.87
C GLY A 37 6.67 -6.04 17.87
N SER A 38 5.41 -5.64 17.94
CA SER A 38 4.38 -6.26 18.78
C SER A 38 3.46 -7.22 18.02
N GLY A 39 3.66 -7.33 16.70
CA GLY A 39 2.86 -8.17 15.81
C GLY A 39 1.55 -7.53 15.38
N GLY A 40 1.41 -6.21 15.57
CA GLY A 40 0.21 -5.44 15.22
C GLY A 40 0.42 -4.47 14.06
N ASN A 41 -0.69 -4.15 13.39
CA ASN A 41 -0.75 -3.09 12.39
C ASN A 41 -2.13 -2.43 12.46
N GLU A 42 -2.16 -1.23 12.99
CA GLU A 42 -3.40 -0.48 13.23
C GLU A 42 -4.13 -0.04 11.94
N TYR A 43 -3.42 -0.08 10.80
CA TYR A 43 -3.98 0.32 9.51
C TYR A 43 -4.45 -0.85 8.65
N VAL A 44 -4.15 -2.09 9.06
CA VAL A 44 -4.41 -3.26 8.22
C VAL A 44 -5.24 -4.28 8.97
N ASN A 45 -6.37 -4.62 8.39
CA ASN A 45 -7.27 -5.65 8.89
C ASN A 45 -7.20 -6.89 7.99
N SER A 46 -7.15 -8.07 8.61
CA SER A 46 -7.21 -9.36 7.93
C SER A 46 -8.37 -10.17 8.54
N PRO A 47 -9.56 -10.13 7.95
CA PRO A 47 -10.76 -10.75 8.51
C PRO A 47 -10.73 -12.28 8.59
N GLY A 48 -9.69 -12.92 8.06
CA GLY A 48 -9.50 -14.37 8.17
C GLY A 48 -10.04 -15.19 7.01
N ASP A 49 -10.55 -14.54 5.99
CA ASP A 49 -11.01 -15.13 4.72
C ASP A 49 -9.96 -15.06 3.60
N GLY A 50 -8.75 -14.62 3.93
CA GLY A 50 -7.64 -14.42 2.98
C GLY A 50 -7.64 -13.02 2.33
N THR A 51 -8.58 -12.16 2.70
CA THR A 51 -8.60 -10.76 2.25
C THR A 51 -7.77 -9.86 3.17
N ILE A 52 -7.24 -8.80 2.61
CA ILE A 52 -6.57 -7.70 3.32
C ILE A 52 -7.33 -6.42 3.04
N GLU A 53 -7.60 -5.68 4.09
CA GLU A 53 -8.22 -4.37 4.02
C GLU A 53 -7.29 -3.36 4.68
N ILE A 54 -6.97 -2.28 3.96
CA ILE A 54 -6.13 -1.20 4.48
C ILE A 54 -7.02 -0.01 4.77
N THR A 55 -7.02 0.45 6.01
CA THR A 55 -7.76 1.64 6.44
C THR A 55 -6.79 2.79 6.61
N LEU A 56 -6.91 3.82 5.77
CA LEU A 56 -6.02 4.99 5.76
C LEU A 56 -6.42 6.05 6.81
N VAL A 57 -6.99 5.60 7.92
CA VAL A 57 -7.28 6.41 9.10
C VAL A 57 -6.70 5.72 10.33
N ASN A 58 -6.14 6.50 11.23
CA ASN A 58 -5.68 5.96 12.48
C ASN A 58 -6.90 5.57 13.35
N ASN A 59 -7.08 4.29 13.56
CA ASN A 59 -8.08 3.73 14.45
C ASN A 59 -7.56 3.61 15.90
N ASP A 60 -6.40 4.16 16.15
CA ASP A 60 -5.80 4.17 17.48
C ASP A 60 -6.51 5.20 18.37
N ASP A 61 -7.21 4.68 19.37
CA ASP A 61 -7.92 5.44 20.41
C ASP A 61 -6.96 6.09 21.43
N THR A 62 -5.65 5.99 21.19
CA THR A 62 -4.62 6.57 22.02
C THR A 62 -4.17 7.94 21.53
N ASP A 63 -4.72 8.95 22.18
CA ASP A 63 -4.18 10.32 22.30
C ASP A 63 -3.78 11.06 21.01
N GLY A 64 -4.75 11.71 20.40
CA GLY A 64 -4.47 12.90 19.60
C GLY A 64 -4.84 12.83 18.13
N ASN A 65 -6.12 12.62 17.83
CA ASN A 65 -6.83 13.21 16.68
C ASN A 65 -6.07 13.39 15.35
N ALA A 66 -5.33 12.41 14.92
CA ALA A 66 -4.91 12.33 13.53
C ALA A 66 -5.92 11.45 12.77
N SER A 67 -7.16 11.88 12.70
CA SER A 67 -8.17 11.20 11.91
C SER A 67 -8.17 11.76 10.50
N GLY A 68 -7.78 10.92 9.54
CA GLY A 68 -7.88 11.21 8.11
C GLY A 68 -6.58 11.69 7.47
N LEU A 69 -6.62 11.75 6.14
CA LEU A 69 -5.55 12.29 5.33
C LEU A 69 -5.57 13.82 5.37
N ASN A 70 -4.39 14.44 5.54
CA ASN A 70 -4.26 15.87 5.43
C ASN A 70 -4.41 16.31 3.97
N GLN A 71 -5.32 17.21 3.72
CA GLN A 71 -5.42 17.89 2.43
C GLN A 71 -4.16 18.70 2.15
N ASN A 72 -3.77 18.78 0.89
CA ASN A 72 -2.56 19.50 0.47
C ASN A 72 -1.30 19.09 1.23
N ALA A 73 -1.14 17.79 1.45
CA ALA A 73 0.03 17.20 2.12
C ALA A 73 0.44 15.89 1.47
N LYS A 74 1.70 15.51 1.63
CA LYS A 74 2.18 14.17 1.34
C LYS A 74 2.16 13.34 2.62
N THR A 75 1.42 12.23 2.59
CA THR A 75 1.30 11.31 3.72
C THR A 75 1.90 9.95 3.34
N VAL A 76 2.73 9.39 4.21
CA VAL A 76 3.40 8.11 3.95
C VAL A 76 3.10 7.11 5.05
N PHE A 77 2.45 6.03 4.69
CA PHE A 77 2.19 4.87 5.53
C PHE A 77 3.20 3.77 5.17
N ARG A 78 4.14 3.48 6.05
CA ARG A 78 5.20 2.51 5.81
C ARG A 78 4.87 1.15 6.41
N ASN A 79 5.38 0.07 5.80
CA ASN A 79 5.23 -1.29 6.32
C ASN A 79 3.77 -1.63 6.66
N LEU A 80 2.90 -1.53 5.67
CA LEU A 80 1.48 -1.87 5.84
C LEU A 80 1.25 -3.37 5.69
N VAL A 81 1.76 -3.95 4.60
CA VAL A 81 1.51 -5.34 4.26
C VAL A 81 2.83 -6.04 3.94
N THR A 82 2.96 -7.25 4.41
CA THR A 82 4.01 -8.19 4.02
C THR A 82 3.49 -9.09 2.91
N ILE A 83 4.22 -9.12 1.79
CA ILE A 83 4.02 -10.08 0.70
C ILE A 83 5.04 -11.19 0.87
N THR A 84 4.58 -12.43 0.95
CA THR A 84 5.43 -13.62 1.07
C THR A 84 5.22 -14.54 -0.14
N ASN A 85 6.30 -14.99 -0.76
CA ASN A 85 6.23 -16.05 -1.76
C ASN A 85 6.07 -17.40 -1.05
N ASN A 86 4.86 -17.93 -1.00
CA ASN A 86 4.54 -19.24 -0.45
C ASN A 86 4.65 -20.37 -1.51
N GLY A 87 5.00 -20.00 -2.74
CA GLY A 87 5.22 -20.93 -3.84
C GLY A 87 6.56 -21.66 -3.72
N THR A 88 6.83 -22.50 -4.72
CA THR A 88 8.09 -23.26 -4.85
C THR A 88 9.00 -22.72 -5.96
N GLN A 89 8.53 -21.73 -6.71
CA GLN A 89 9.25 -21.06 -7.78
C GLN A 89 9.52 -19.63 -7.38
N ASP A 90 10.58 -19.08 -7.94
CA ASP A 90 10.91 -17.68 -7.76
C ASP A 90 9.87 -16.79 -8.47
N VAL A 91 9.52 -15.68 -7.84
CA VAL A 91 8.66 -14.64 -8.40
C VAL A 91 9.54 -13.58 -9.01
N GLU A 92 9.41 -13.35 -10.31
CA GLU A 92 10.27 -12.41 -11.07
C GLU A 92 9.75 -10.98 -11.02
N THR A 93 8.44 -10.80 -10.96
CA THR A 93 7.83 -9.47 -10.86
C THR A 93 6.69 -9.47 -9.85
N VAL A 94 6.56 -8.37 -9.13
CA VAL A 94 5.38 -8.04 -8.31
C VAL A 94 5.00 -6.59 -8.58
N ASN A 95 3.87 -6.40 -9.25
CA ASN A 95 3.35 -5.07 -9.55
C ASN A 95 2.24 -4.73 -8.55
N LEU A 96 2.32 -3.53 -8.00
CA LEU A 96 1.29 -2.93 -7.15
C LEU A 96 0.65 -1.76 -7.88
N GLU A 97 -0.66 -1.80 -8.08
CA GLU A 97 -1.37 -0.79 -8.86
C GLU A 97 -2.71 -0.43 -8.21
N PHE A 98 -2.92 0.85 -7.94
CA PHE A 98 -4.24 1.36 -7.63
C PHE A 98 -5.04 1.48 -8.90
N ILE A 99 -6.20 0.83 -8.90
CA ILE A 99 -7.13 0.86 -10.04
C ILE A 99 -8.40 1.61 -9.66
N THR A 100 -8.94 2.36 -10.62
CA THR A 100 -10.20 3.08 -10.42
C THR A 100 -11.39 2.14 -10.48
N GLY A 101 -12.36 2.35 -9.60
CA GLY A 101 -13.65 1.66 -9.62
C GLY A 101 -14.65 2.36 -10.53
N THR A 102 -15.71 1.63 -10.90
CA THR A 102 -16.82 2.23 -11.66
C THR A 102 -17.53 3.29 -10.81
N GLY A 103 -17.53 4.52 -11.31
CA GLY A 103 -18.19 5.66 -10.65
C GLY A 103 -17.26 6.46 -9.74
N ASN A 104 -15.98 6.15 -9.71
CA ASN A 104 -14.99 6.99 -9.05
C ASN A 104 -14.76 8.29 -9.82
N ASP A 105 -14.44 9.35 -9.12
CA ASP A 105 -14.15 10.67 -9.68
C ASP A 105 -12.72 10.79 -10.20
N LEU A 106 -11.76 10.05 -9.63
CA LEU A 106 -10.38 10.06 -10.07
C LEU A 106 -10.16 9.11 -11.25
N SER A 107 -9.48 9.60 -12.27
CA SER A 107 -8.99 8.81 -13.41
C SER A 107 -7.73 8.02 -13.04
N GLU A 108 -7.37 7.01 -13.86
CA GLU A 108 -6.12 6.25 -13.70
C GLU A 108 -4.89 7.17 -13.64
N THR A 109 -4.79 8.17 -14.51
CA THR A 109 -3.67 9.13 -14.50
C THR A 109 -3.61 9.95 -13.21
N GLU A 110 -4.75 10.26 -12.61
CA GLU A 110 -4.77 10.96 -11.33
C GLU A 110 -4.38 10.03 -10.19
N LEU A 111 -4.75 8.76 -10.24
CA LEU A 111 -4.27 7.75 -9.29
C LEU A 111 -2.75 7.59 -9.37
N ASP A 112 -2.17 7.56 -10.58
CA ASP A 112 -0.71 7.49 -10.79
C ASP A 112 0.03 8.71 -10.20
N ASN A 113 -0.61 9.87 -10.19
CA ASN A 113 -0.02 11.08 -9.63
C ASN A 113 -0.17 11.16 -8.09
N VAL A 114 -1.19 10.52 -7.54
CA VAL A 114 -1.51 10.60 -6.11
C VAL A 114 -0.86 9.48 -5.32
N PHE A 115 -0.82 8.27 -5.86
CA PHE A 115 -0.39 7.08 -5.14
C PHE A 115 0.96 6.58 -5.63
N ASP A 116 1.86 6.41 -4.68
CA ASP A 116 3.12 5.68 -4.82
C ASP A 116 3.19 4.60 -3.73
N PHE A 117 4.16 3.71 -3.84
CA PHE A 117 4.44 2.70 -2.82
C PHE A 117 5.79 2.95 -2.15
N THR A 118 5.90 2.50 -0.91
CA THR A 118 7.20 2.35 -0.24
C THR A 118 7.49 0.87 -0.09
N VAL A 119 8.71 0.46 -0.39
CA VAL A 119 9.12 -0.94 -0.35
C VAL A 119 10.32 -1.09 0.56
N SER A 120 10.33 -2.12 1.38
CA SER A 120 11.46 -2.49 2.24
C SER A 120 11.57 -4.01 2.38
N PRO A 121 12.79 -4.55 2.57
CA PRO A 121 12.97 -5.95 2.93
C PRO A 121 12.16 -6.32 4.17
N SER A 122 11.59 -7.52 4.23
CA SER A 122 10.86 -7.99 5.39
C SER A 122 11.79 -8.19 6.61
N GLY A 123 11.23 -8.08 7.81
CA GLY A 123 11.95 -8.37 9.06
C GLY A 123 12.77 -7.21 9.63
N ASN A 124 12.86 -6.12 8.95
CA ASN A 124 13.55 -4.93 9.45
C ASN A 124 12.57 -3.89 9.94
N GLY A 125 11.78 -4.08 10.92
CA GLY A 125 10.99 -3.01 11.55
C GLY A 125 11.10 -1.63 10.86
N ASN A 126 10.70 -0.57 11.42
CA ASN A 126 10.71 0.79 10.81
C ASN A 126 12.09 1.35 10.36
N ASN A 127 13.15 0.56 10.38
CA ASN A 127 14.54 1.03 10.18
C ASN A 127 15.20 0.59 8.86
N GLY A 128 14.54 -0.15 7.99
CA GLY A 128 15.08 -0.52 6.68
C GLY A 128 15.11 0.68 5.73
N SER A 129 16.11 0.73 4.84
CA SER A 129 16.05 1.63 3.69
C SER A 129 14.76 1.36 2.93
N GLN A 130 13.99 2.39 2.70
CA GLN A 130 12.76 2.30 1.93
C GLN A 130 12.95 3.01 0.61
N SER A 131 12.57 2.34 -0.46
CA SER A 131 12.50 2.93 -1.78
C SER A 131 11.06 3.36 -2.06
N THR A 132 10.91 4.44 -2.79
CA THR A 132 9.61 4.84 -3.34
C THR A 132 9.49 4.24 -4.74
N VAL A 133 8.34 3.66 -5.02
CA VAL A 133 8.03 2.96 -6.26
C VAL A 133 6.74 3.53 -6.82
N ASP A 134 6.75 3.88 -8.08
CA ASP A 134 5.59 4.46 -8.76
C ASP A 134 4.43 3.44 -8.83
N ASN A 135 3.19 3.96 -8.89
CA ASN A 135 2.00 3.14 -9.09
C ASN A 135 2.13 2.30 -10.38
N GLY A 136 1.79 1.02 -10.30
CA GLY A 136 1.91 0.07 -11.43
C GLY A 136 3.31 -0.48 -11.69
N ALA A 137 4.36 -0.02 -10.99
CA ALA A 137 5.71 -0.50 -11.20
C ALA A 137 6.00 -1.83 -10.45
N ASP A 138 7.05 -2.54 -10.88
CA ASP A 138 7.54 -3.74 -10.23
C ASP A 138 8.31 -3.39 -8.96
N VAL A 139 7.79 -3.83 -7.81
CA VAL A 139 8.33 -3.50 -6.48
C VAL A 139 9.52 -4.34 -6.07
N ILE A 140 9.80 -5.45 -6.77
CA ILE A 140 10.95 -6.32 -6.50
C ILE A 140 12.06 -6.17 -7.53
N SER A 141 11.99 -5.15 -8.40
CA SER A 141 13.09 -4.88 -9.34
C SER A 141 14.38 -4.50 -8.59
N ASP A 142 15.54 -4.73 -9.22
CA ASP A 142 16.87 -4.42 -8.68
C ASP A 142 17.01 -2.99 -8.16
N SER A 143 16.20 -2.06 -8.68
CA SER A 143 16.24 -0.66 -8.28
C SER A 143 15.64 -0.39 -6.89
N TYR A 144 14.77 -1.25 -6.43
CA TYR A 144 13.96 -1.05 -5.22
C TYR A 144 14.19 -2.12 -4.16
N TYR A 145 14.40 -3.34 -4.60
CA TYR A 145 14.69 -4.49 -3.76
C TYR A 145 16.18 -4.83 -3.89
N SER A 146 16.98 -4.32 -2.97
CA SER A 146 18.43 -4.20 -3.12
C SER A 146 19.21 -5.50 -2.99
N ASP A 147 18.59 -6.62 -2.71
CA ASP A 147 19.34 -7.82 -2.40
C ASP A 147 19.03 -9.06 -3.24
N ASP A 148 18.22 -9.04 -4.19
CA ASP A 148 18.04 -10.16 -5.10
C ASP A 148 16.61 -10.24 -5.64
N SER A 149 16.33 -9.54 -6.71
CA SER A 149 15.33 -10.03 -7.64
C SER A 149 15.85 -11.36 -8.24
N PRO A 150 15.10 -12.43 -8.24
CA PRO A 150 13.67 -12.55 -7.91
C PRO A 150 13.37 -12.76 -6.41
N LEU A 151 12.09 -12.66 -6.04
CA LEU A 151 11.63 -13.03 -4.70
C LEU A 151 11.56 -14.55 -4.59
N GLY A 152 12.52 -15.14 -3.90
CA GLY A 152 12.66 -16.59 -3.76
C GLY A 152 11.55 -17.23 -2.92
N ALA A 153 11.45 -18.55 -3.00
CA ALA A 153 10.48 -19.32 -2.21
C ALA A 153 10.69 -19.11 -0.70
N GLY A 154 9.66 -18.68 -0.01
CA GLY A 154 9.67 -18.36 1.43
C GLY A 154 10.19 -16.96 1.76
N GLU A 155 10.65 -16.20 0.78
CA GLU A 155 11.07 -14.81 0.98
C GLU A 155 9.89 -13.85 1.03
N SER A 156 10.12 -12.68 1.63
CA SER A 156 9.06 -11.69 1.85
C SER A 156 9.59 -10.26 1.69
N ILE A 157 8.70 -9.39 1.27
CA ILE A 157 8.91 -7.94 1.25
C ILE A 157 7.77 -7.25 1.99
N ASN A 158 8.02 -6.03 2.49
CA ASN A 158 7.00 -5.17 3.04
C ASN A 158 6.73 -4.02 2.08
N PHE A 159 5.46 -3.67 1.91
CA PHE A 159 5.11 -2.44 1.24
C PHE A 159 4.26 -1.52 2.12
N GLY A 160 4.29 -0.26 1.79
CA GLY A 160 3.45 0.80 2.32
C GLY A 160 2.93 1.68 1.21
N ILE A 161 2.14 2.68 1.54
CA ILE A 161 1.49 3.59 0.59
C ILE A 161 1.96 5.01 0.88
N SER A 162 2.32 5.74 -0.18
CA SER A 162 2.55 7.18 -0.18
C SER A 162 1.42 7.86 -0.93
N ILE A 163 0.80 8.86 -0.31
CA ILE A 163 -0.31 9.62 -0.88
C ILE A 163 0.13 11.07 -0.98
N ASP A 164 0.23 11.56 -2.21
CA ASP A 164 0.66 12.93 -2.50
C ASP A 164 -0.53 13.81 -2.90
N LEU A 165 -1.04 14.57 -1.94
CA LEU A 165 -2.08 15.58 -2.17
C LEU A 165 -1.50 17.00 -2.23
N LEU A 166 -0.18 17.13 -2.26
CA LEU A 166 0.52 18.41 -2.33
C LEU A 166 0.88 18.79 -3.76
N ASP A 167 1.51 17.87 -4.47
CA ASP A 167 2.12 18.11 -5.78
C ASP A 167 1.41 17.37 -6.93
N SER A 168 0.49 16.46 -6.63
CA SER A 168 -0.26 15.67 -7.64
C SER A 168 -1.28 16.47 -8.46
N GLY A 169 -1.64 17.66 -8.03
CA GLY A 169 -2.75 18.43 -8.60
C GLY A 169 -4.12 18.10 -7.99
N ILE A 170 -4.18 17.08 -7.14
CA ILE A 170 -5.35 16.65 -6.38
C ILE A 170 -5.14 17.06 -4.93
N SER A 171 -5.99 17.92 -4.40
CA SER A 171 -5.84 18.46 -3.03
C SER A 171 -6.50 17.60 -1.95
N GLU A 172 -7.43 16.76 -2.34
CA GLU A 172 -8.14 15.82 -1.46
C GLU A 172 -8.61 14.60 -2.24
N LEU A 173 -8.70 13.45 -1.58
CA LEU A 173 -9.34 12.27 -2.16
C LEU A 173 -10.87 12.43 -2.09
N PRO A 174 -11.60 12.16 -3.18
CA PRO A 174 -13.07 12.19 -3.18
C PRO A 174 -13.66 11.28 -2.10
N ALA A 175 -14.70 11.76 -1.44
CA ALA A 175 -15.27 11.08 -0.28
C ALA A 175 -15.97 9.76 -0.63
N ASP A 176 -16.54 9.70 -1.83
CA ASP A 176 -17.37 8.58 -2.28
C ASP A 176 -16.58 7.57 -3.13
N ASP A 177 -15.28 7.83 -3.40
CA ASP A 177 -14.44 6.92 -4.14
C ASP A 177 -14.05 5.70 -3.29
N SER A 178 -14.07 4.54 -3.92
CA SER A 178 -13.49 3.31 -3.40
C SER A 178 -12.22 2.95 -4.17
N TYR A 179 -11.17 2.62 -3.45
CA TYR A 179 -9.89 2.30 -4.05
C TYR A 179 -9.62 0.81 -3.95
N THR A 180 -9.18 0.21 -5.05
CA THR A 180 -8.71 -1.17 -5.08
C THR A 180 -7.23 -1.18 -5.41
N LEU A 181 -6.44 -1.80 -4.56
CA LEU A 181 -5.05 -2.11 -4.82
C LEU A 181 -4.98 -3.50 -5.44
N GLN A 182 -4.58 -3.54 -6.70
CA GLN A 182 -4.36 -4.78 -7.42
C GLN A 182 -2.89 -5.20 -7.27
N ILE A 183 -2.67 -6.46 -6.93
CA ILE A 183 -1.35 -7.09 -6.85
C ILE A 183 -1.27 -8.14 -7.95
N THR A 184 -0.33 -7.95 -8.86
CA THR A 184 -0.04 -8.91 -9.94
C THR A 184 1.38 -9.42 -9.78
N ALA A 185 1.58 -10.73 -9.90
CA ALA A 185 2.91 -11.32 -9.84
C ALA A 185 3.10 -12.36 -10.95
N GLU A 186 4.34 -12.46 -11.43
CA GLU A 186 4.74 -13.44 -12.43
C GLU A 186 5.91 -14.27 -11.91
N THR A 187 5.85 -15.57 -12.15
CA THR A 187 6.96 -16.49 -11.88
C THR A 187 7.85 -16.65 -13.10
N ALA A 188 9.09 -17.09 -12.88
CA ALA A 188 10.00 -17.43 -13.94
C ALA A 188 9.37 -18.42 -14.93
N ASN A 189 9.37 -18.04 -16.20
CA ASN A 189 8.79 -18.88 -17.24
C ASN A 189 9.77 -20.04 -17.55
N THR A 190 9.63 -21.18 -16.89
CA THR A 190 10.51 -22.36 -17.04
C THR A 190 10.23 -23.16 -18.32
N ASN A 191 9.68 -22.53 -19.38
CA ASN A 191 9.54 -23.16 -20.67
C ASN A 191 10.81 -22.96 -21.51
N ASN A 192 11.78 -23.86 -21.31
CA ASN A 192 12.83 -24.18 -22.25
C ASN A 192 12.91 -25.70 -22.46
#